data_b1e117fb85d84089e4c33d0e3c157cf4
#
_entry.id   b1e117fb85d84089e4c33d0e3c157cf4
#
_cell.length_a   1.000
_cell.length_b   1.000
_cell.length_c   1.000
_cell.angle_alpha   90.00
_cell.angle_beta   90.00
_cell.angle_gamma   90.00
#
_symmetry.space_group_name_H-M   'P 1'
#
loop_
_entity.id
_entity.type
_entity.pdbx_description
1 polymer ?
#
loop_
_entity_poly.entity_id
_entity_poly.type
_entity_poly.pdbx_seq_one_letter_code
_entity_poly.pdbx_strand_id
1 'polypeptide(L)'
;MVAVEIEAACAPLSRPEKIEALLGSAEQYAEASVPVLESYVAAQVSGKTYDALANKALMKLYQFTPARCSDEVLALVLAKAMMARPAGDLTSLLYVVPEALVERCPLAAKLAACDALLEASKFAEFWAAAREKVGAKAVADLVPGFTAAVRRYLLDLLSQTFERVPLDLLDEVLGIDAAAAAGLAKSPPPGGLLLPSTDAANATFAPNAHNQKRKETSAKGIQLDALLSCFAEPDEDIFSDE
;
A
#
# COMPACT_ATOMS: atom_id res chain seq x y z
N MET A 1 2.11 -2.61 29.32
CA MET A 1 1.79 -3.33 28.08
C MET A 1 1.38 -2.26 27.06
N VAL A 2 2.26 -1.96 26.11
CA VAL A 2 1.96 -0.95 25.06
C VAL A 2 1.01 -1.65 24.09
N ALA A 3 -0.22 -1.12 23.95
CA ALA A 3 -1.17 -1.61 22.97
C ALA A 3 -0.57 -1.38 21.58
N VAL A 4 -0.50 -2.42 20.75
CA VAL A 4 -0.07 -2.27 19.36
C VAL A 4 -1.18 -1.55 18.61
N GLU A 5 -0.93 -0.31 18.22
CA GLU A 5 -1.90 0.46 17.44
C GLU A 5 -1.98 -0.11 16.02
N ILE A 6 -3.17 -0.55 15.65
CA ILE A 6 -3.53 -1.06 14.32
C ILE A 6 -4.87 -0.43 13.98
N GLU A 7 -4.82 0.67 13.27
CA GLU A 7 -6.01 1.41 12.82
C GLU A 7 -6.18 1.33 11.31
N ALA A 8 -7.40 1.59 10.82
CA ALA A 8 -7.62 1.80 9.41
C ALA A 8 -6.75 2.95 8.89
N ALA A 9 -6.11 2.74 7.75
CA ALA A 9 -5.15 3.69 7.19
C ALA A 9 -5.75 5.08 6.92
N CYS A 10 -7.03 5.13 6.52
CA CYS A 10 -7.71 6.38 6.19
C CYS A 10 -9.20 6.31 6.53
N ALA A 11 -9.76 7.44 6.95
CA ALA A 11 -11.20 7.64 7.03
C ALA A 11 -11.83 7.70 5.63
N PRO A 12 -13.14 7.44 5.50
CA PRO A 12 -13.83 7.60 4.22
C PRO A 12 -13.59 8.99 3.63
N LEU A 13 -13.30 9.04 2.33
CA LEU A 13 -13.04 10.31 1.64
C LEU A 13 -14.34 11.10 1.50
N SER A 14 -14.36 12.31 2.09
CA SER A 14 -15.35 13.34 1.83
C SER A 14 -14.61 14.54 1.25
N ARG A 15 -14.63 14.67 -0.09
CA ARG A 15 -13.92 15.75 -0.76
C ARG A 15 -14.70 17.06 -0.65
N PRO A 16 -14.07 18.18 -0.23
CA PRO A 16 -14.70 19.49 -0.24
C PRO A 16 -15.11 19.92 -1.66
N GLU A 17 -16.28 20.53 -1.79
CA GLU A 17 -16.84 20.99 -3.08
C GLU A 17 -15.86 21.87 -3.87
N LYS A 18 -15.12 22.73 -3.18
CA LYS A 18 -14.08 23.59 -3.79
C LYS A 18 -12.97 22.76 -4.45
N ILE A 19 -12.55 21.67 -3.85
CA ILE A 19 -11.51 20.78 -4.39
C ILE A 19 -12.08 19.97 -5.56
N GLU A 20 -13.34 19.51 -5.45
CA GLU A 20 -14.03 18.80 -6.53
C GLU A 20 -14.14 19.68 -7.78
N ALA A 21 -14.58 20.93 -7.63
CA ALA A 21 -14.69 21.90 -8.72
C ALA A 21 -13.31 22.21 -9.36
N LEU A 22 -12.27 22.37 -8.54
CA LEU A 22 -10.90 22.60 -9.01
C LEU A 22 -10.40 21.43 -9.85
N LEU A 23 -10.56 20.19 -9.36
CA LEU A 23 -10.10 18.98 -10.05
C LEU A 23 -10.91 18.70 -11.33
N GLY A 24 -12.17 19.14 -11.41
CA GLY A 24 -13.03 19.02 -12.59
C GLY A 24 -12.80 20.10 -13.66
N SER A 25 -11.95 21.09 -13.40
CA SER A 25 -11.69 22.21 -14.28
C SER A 25 -10.25 22.25 -14.81
N ALA A 26 -9.97 23.12 -15.79
CA ALA A 26 -8.61 23.36 -16.26
C ALA A 26 -7.71 24.01 -15.19
N GLU A 27 -8.30 24.58 -14.14
CA GLU A 27 -7.58 25.21 -13.04
C GLU A 27 -6.68 24.22 -12.25
N GLN A 28 -6.97 22.92 -12.32
CA GLN A 28 -6.12 21.90 -11.73
C GLN A 28 -4.66 21.94 -12.24
N TYR A 29 -4.41 22.55 -13.41
CA TYR A 29 -3.08 22.71 -13.99
C TYR A 29 -2.51 24.12 -13.80
N ALA A 30 -3.24 25.02 -13.17
CA ALA A 30 -2.79 26.38 -12.93
C ALA A 30 -1.88 26.46 -11.71
N GLU A 31 -0.77 27.20 -11.82
CA GLU A 31 0.17 27.41 -10.71
C GLU A 31 -0.51 28.02 -9.46
N ALA A 32 -1.54 28.85 -9.67
CA ALA A 32 -2.33 29.44 -8.59
C ALA A 32 -3.06 28.40 -7.71
N SER A 33 -3.24 27.16 -8.20
CA SER A 33 -3.88 26.08 -7.46
C SER A 33 -2.95 25.37 -6.49
N VAL A 34 -1.63 25.57 -6.58
CA VAL A 34 -0.63 24.95 -5.69
C VAL A 34 -0.97 25.21 -4.21
N PRO A 35 -1.11 26.45 -3.72
CA PRO A 35 -1.36 26.68 -2.30
C PRO A 35 -2.72 26.13 -1.83
N VAL A 36 -3.71 26.00 -2.71
CA VAL A 36 -5.01 25.41 -2.38
C VAL A 36 -4.86 23.91 -2.14
N LEU A 37 -4.15 23.22 -3.03
CA LEU A 37 -3.92 21.78 -2.90
C LEU A 37 -2.97 21.46 -1.73
N GLU A 38 -1.95 22.27 -1.48
CA GLU A 38 -1.07 22.14 -0.30
C GLU A 38 -1.86 22.26 1.01
N SER A 39 -2.75 23.25 1.11
CA SER A 39 -3.64 23.41 2.26
C SER A 39 -4.56 22.19 2.43
N TYR A 40 -5.01 21.61 1.31
CA TYR A 40 -5.83 20.40 1.34
C TYR A 40 -5.04 19.16 1.80
N VAL A 41 -3.75 19.04 1.45
CA VAL A 41 -2.89 17.98 1.99
C VAL A 41 -2.79 18.09 3.51
N ALA A 42 -2.61 19.30 4.06
CA ALA A 42 -2.60 19.51 5.52
C ALA A 42 -3.94 19.10 6.16
N ALA A 43 -5.07 19.39 5.51
CA ALA A 43 -6.39 18.93 5.95
C ALA A 43 -6.53 17.40 5.89
N GLN A 44 -5.99 16.74 4.86
CA GLN A 44 -5.95 15.27 4.77
C GLN A 44 -5.14 14.64 5.92
N VAL A 45 -4.03 15.27 6.33
CA VAL A 45 -3.21 14.79 7.47
C VAL A 45 -4.02 14.88 8.76
N SER A 46 -4.64 16.04 9.02
CA SER A 46 -5.44 16.27 10.25
C SER A 46 -6.68 15.40 10.30
N GLY A 47 -7.37 15.23 9.17
CA GLY A 47 -8.60 14.44 9.04
C GLY A 47 -8.38 12.94 8.87
N LYS A 48 -7.12 12.47 8.84
CA LYS A 48 -6.76 11.07 8.54
C LYS A 48 -7.40 10.55 7.24
N THR A 49 -7.64 11.43 6.24
CA THR A 49 -8.20 11.06 4.93
C THR A 49 -7.10 10.94 3.89
N TYR A 50 -7.39 10.33 2.75
CA TYR A 50 -6.47 10.24 1.61
C TYR A 50 -7.21 10.47 0.30
N ASP A 51 -6.75 11.43 -0.50
CA ASP A 51 -7.30 11.75 -1.81
C ASP A 51 -6.23 11.62 -2.90
N ALA A 52 -6.20 10.44 -3.53
CA ALA A 52 -5.25 10.10 -4.58
C ALA A 52 -5.29 11.08 -5.76
N LEU A 53 -6.49 11.52 -6.17
CA LEU A 53 -6.64 12.42 -7.32
C LEU A 53 -6.08 13.81 -7.04
N ALA A 54 -6.41 14.39 -5.89
CA ALA A 54 -5.90 15.69 -5.50
C ALA A 54 -4.38 15.67 -5.29
N ASN A 55 -3.86 14.63 -4.65
CA ASN A 55 -2.43 14.44 -4.43
C ASN A 55 -1.68 14.28 -5.76
N LYS A 56 -2.23 13.51 -6.70
CA LYS A 56 -1.65 13.36 -8.05
C LYS A 56 -1.67 14.66 -8.84
N ALA A 57 -2.74 15.47 -8.73
CA ALA A 57 -2.82 16.79 -9.35
C ALA A 57 -1.73 17.73 -8.80
N LEU A 58 -1.52 17.75 -7.48
CA LEU A 58 -0.45 18.53 -6.87
C LEU A 58 0.95 18.07 -7.34
N MET A 59 1.19 16.75 -7.43
CA MET A 59 2.47 16.24 -7.93
C MET A 59 2.73 16.63 -9.40
N LYS A 60 1.69 16.66 -10.23
CA LYS A 60 1.79 17.18 -11.62
C LYS A 60 2.12 18.68 -11.65
N LEU A 61 1.55 19.47 -10.75
CA LEU A 61 1.89 20.89 -10.65
C LEU A 61 3.37 21.06 -10.24
N TYR A 62 3.86 20.27 -9.32
CA TYR A 62 5.28 20.27 -8.95
C TYR A 62 6.20 19.82 -10.10
N GLN A 63 5.73 18.92 -10.96
CA GLN A 63 6.43 18.52 -12.18
C GLN A 63 6.56 19.70 -13.17
N PHE A 64 5.49 20.49 -13.35
CA PHE A 64 5.48 21.64 -14.27
C PHE A 64 6.18 22.87 -13.68
N THR A 65 6.10 23.06 -12.37
CA THR A 65 6.67 24.19 -11.64
C THR A 65 7.53 23.74 -10.46
N PRO A 66 8.73 23.14 -10.70
CA PRO A 66 9.57 22.58 -9.63
C PRO A 66 10.00 23.62 -8.58
N ALA A 67 10.07 24.89 -8.96
CA ALA A 67 10.41 25.98 -8.05
C ALA A 67 9.34 26.23 -6.95
N ARG A 68 8.10 25.79 -7.18
CA ARG A 68 7.00 25.89 -6.21
C ARG A 68 6.88 24.68 -5.29
N CYS A 69 7.68 23.65 -5.52
CA CYS A 69 7.59 22.43 -4.71
C CYS A 69 8.04 22.67 -3.28
N SER A 70 7.15 22.45 -2.33
CA SER A 70 7.43 22.38 -0.91
C SER A 70 7.91 20.98 -0.55
N ASP A 71 9.16 20.87 -0.05
CA ASP A 71 9.75 19.59 0.36
C ASP A 71 8.97 18.93 1.49
N GLU A 72 8.39 19.72 2.39
CA GLU A 72 7.57 19.20 3.49
C GLU A 72 6.25 18.60 2.96
N VAL A 73 5.57 19.30 2.07
CA VAL A 73 4.31 18.81 1.48
C VAL A 73 4.56 17.59 0.59
N LEU A 74 5.66 17.57 -0.17
CA LEU A 74 6.08 16.41 -0.95
C LEU A 74 6.25 15.18 -0.05
N ALA A 75 6.99 15.30 1.04
CA ALA A 75 7.17 14.20 1.99
C ALA A 75 5.83 13.75 2.63
N LEU A 76 4.93 14.68 2.98
CA LEU A 76 3.61 14.36 3.52
C LEU A 76 2.74 13.58 2.52
N VAL A 77 2.71 13.99 1.25
CA VAL A 77 1.96 13.30 0.20
C VAL A 77 2.47 11.88 0.00
N LEU A 78 3.79 11.69 -0.10
CA LEU A 78 4.40 10.37 -0.25
C LEU A 78 4.15 9.47 0.99
N ALA A 79 4.26 10.02 2.20
CA ALA A 79 3.95 9.28 3.43
C ALA A 79 2.48 8.85 3.48
N LYS A 80 1.56 9.74 3.09
CA LYS A 80 0.12 9.42 3.02
C LYS A 80 -0.18 8.35 1.96
N ALA A 81 0.49 8.38 0.82
CA ALA A 81 0.36 7.36 -0.22
C ALA A 81 0.85 5.98 0.28
N MET A 82 1.96 5.95 1.05
CA MET A 82 2.45 4.72 1.68
C MET A 82 1.44 4.17 2.70
N MET A 83 0.80 5.03 3.49
CA MET A 83 -0.24 4.64 4.45
C MET A 83 -1.50 4.07 3.77
N ALA A 84 -1.80 4.49 2.54
CA ALA A 84 -2.99 4.09 1.80
C ALA A 84 -2.83 2.74 1.06
N ARG A 85 -1.72 2.01 1.26
CA ARG A 85 -1.55 0.67 0.68
C ARG A 85 -2.73 -0.25 1.04
N PRO A 86 -3.17 -1.14 0.14
CA PRO A 86 -2.52 -1.62 -1.09
C PRO A 86 -2.85 -0.85 -2.38
N ALA A 87 -3.41 0.34 -2.32
CA ALA A 87 -3.86 1.10 -3.51
C ALA A 87 -2.75 1.42 -4.55
N GLY A 88 -1.46 1.17 -4.23
CA GLY A 88 -0.35 1.30 -5.17
C GLY A 88 0.01 2.73 -5.60
N ASP A 89 -0.55 3.73 -4.93
CA ASP A 89 -0.44 5.13 -5.34
C ASP A 89 0.97 5.71 -5.23
N LEU A 90 1.78 5.24 -4.28
CA LEU A 90 3.12 5.80 -4.05
C LEU A 90 4.03 5.65 -5.27
N THR A 91 4.10 4.46 -5.84
CA THR A 91 4.88 4.21 -7.06
C THR A 91 4.42 5.11 -8.21
N SER A 92 3.09 5.29 -8.37
CA SER A 92 2.52 6.19 -9.38
C SER A 92 2.92 7.65 -9.15
N LEU A 93 2.98 8.09 -7.89
CA LEU A 93 3.40 9.45 -7.54
C LEU A 93 4.89 9.66 -7.79
N LEU A 94 5.74 8.67 -7.45
CA LEU A 94 7.18 8.74 -7.71
C LEU A 94 7.50 8.83 -9.22
N TYR A 95 6.70 8.21 -10.09
CA TYR A 95 6.85 8.37 -11.54
C TYR A 95 6.41 9.75 -12.06
N VAL A 96 5.52 10.44 -11.36
CA VAL A 96 5.07 11.79 -11.75
C VAL A 96 6.04 12.86 -11.28
N VAL A 97 6.60 12.70 -10.09
CA VAL A 97 7.53 13.67 -9.48
C VAL A 97 8.91 13.58 -10.13
N PRO A 98 9.52 14.70 -10.58
CA PRO A 98 10.88 14.69 -11.06
C PRO A 98 11.88 14.15 -10.02
N GLU A 99 12.78 13.27 -10.43
CA GLU A 99 13.78 12.64 -9.56
C GLU A 99 14.60 13.68 -8.79
N ALA A 100 14.98 14.77 -9.42
CA ALA A 100 15.69 15.88 -8.79
C ALA A 100 14.95 16.51 -7.58
N LEU A 101 13.61 16.47 -7.56
CA LEU A 101 12.83 16.94 -6.41
C LEU A 101 12.84 15.91 -5.28
N VAL A 102 12.80 14.63 -5.61
CA VAL A 102 12.91 13.55 -4.62
C VAL A 102 14.30 13.56 -3.97
N GLU A 103 15.36 13.68 -4.77
CA GLU A 103 16.75 13.76 -4.28
C GLU A 103 17.00 15.00 -3.43
N ARG A 104 16.42 16.15 -3.80
CA ARG A 104 16.52 17.39 -3.04
C ARG A 104 15.90 17.27 -1.65
N CYS A 105 14.83 16.47 -1.50
CA CYS A 105 14.12 16.28 -0.25
C CYS A 105 14.55 14.96 0.44
N PRO A 106 15.41 15.00 1.49
CA PRO A 106 15.95 13.80 2.12
C PRO A 106 14.86 12.86 2.69
N LEU A 107 13.72 13.42 3.15
CA LEU A 107 12.60 12.63 3.62
C LEU A 107 11.86 11.93 2.48
N ALA A 108 11.73 12.58 1.31
CA ALA A 108 11.14 11.95 0.13
C ALA A 108 12.02 10.82 -0.41
N ALA A 109 13.33 11.02 -0.49
CA ALA A 109 14.30 9.99 -0.87
C ALA A 109 14.26 8.80 0.11
N LYS A 110 14.15 9.07 1.42
CA LYS A 110 14.03 8.03 2.44
C LYS A 110 12.71 7.25 2.31
N LEU A 111 11.60 7.93 2.00
CA LEU A 111 10.30 7.28 1.74
C LEU A 111 10.36 6.37 0.51
N ALA A 112 11.00 6.82 -0.58
CA ALA A 112 11.21 5.98 -1.76
C ALA A 112 12.05 4.73 -1.44
N ALA A 113 13.11 4.87 -0.65
CA ALA A 113 13.92 3.74 -0.19
C ALA A 113 13.12 2.79 0.73
N CYS A 114 12.30 3.33 1.63
CA CYS A 114 11.40 2.52 2.47
C CYS A 114 10.38 1.74 1.62
N ASP A 115 9.87 2.34 0.55
CA ASP A 115 8.93 1.68 -0.36
C ASP A 115 9.59 0.48 -1.06
N ALA A 116 10.78 0.65 -1.58
CA ALA A 116 11.55 -0.43 -2.20
C ALA A 116 11.82 -1.59 -1.22
N LEU A 117 12.06 -1.30 0.06
CA LEU A 117 12.24 -2.33 1.08
C LEU A 117 10.94 -3.09 1.37
N LEU A 118 9.78 -2.41 1.41
CA LEU A 118 8.48 -3.06 1.55
C LEU A 118 8.15 -3.95 0.34
N GLU A 119 8.41 -3.47 -0.87
CA GLU A 119 8.20 -4.26 -2.09
C GLU A 119 9.12 -5.50 -2.17
N ALA A 120 10.33 -5.37 -1.66
CA ALA A 120 11.27 -6.49 -1.53
C ALA A 120 10.99 -7.41 -0.34
N SER A 121 9.93 -7.13 0.45
CA SER A 121 9.58 -7.87 1.68
C SER A 121 10.68 -7.89 2.74
N LYS A 122 11.53 -6.85 2.76
CA LYS A 122 12.62 -6.66 3.74
C LYS A 122 12.13 -5.87 4.96
N PHE A 123 11.26 -6.48 5.73
CA PHE A 123 10.50 -5.79 6.79
C PHE A 123 11.39 -5.27 7.93
N ALA A 124 12.39 -6.04 8.36
CA ALA A 124 13.32 -5.60 9.40
C ALA A 124 14.11 -4.35 8.98
N GLU A 125 14.64 -4.36 7.74
CA GLU A 125 15.36 -3.22 7.16
C GLU A 125 14.42 -2.01 6.99
N PHE A 126 13.18 -2.24 6.57
CA PHE A 126 12.16 -1.19 6.47
C PHE A 126 11.92 -0.50 7.81
N TRP A 127 11.69 -1.25 8.89
CA TRP A 127 11.43 -0.66 10.20
C TRP A 127 12.65 0.08 10.76
N ALA A 128 13.85 -0.43 10.50
CA ALA A 128 15.09 0.27 10.86
C ALA A 128 15.19 1.60 10.10
N ALA A 129 14.98 1.57 8.77
CA ALA A 129 15.01 2.75 7.92
C ALA A 129 13.92 3.77 8.26
N ALA A 130 12.69 3.33 8.54
CA ALA A 130 11.57 4.22 8.86
C ALA A 130 11.73 4.94 10.22
N ARG A 131 12.43 4.33 11.18
CA ARG A 131 12.73 4.90 12.50
C ARG A 131 13.99 5.78 12.51
N GLU A 132 14.85 5.62 11.52
CA GLU A 132 16.05 6.44 11.39
C GLU A 132 15.68 7.89 11.12
N LYS A 133 16.27 8.80 11.90
CA LYS A 133 16.01 10.23 11.76
C LYS A 133 16.75 10.81 10.56
N VAL A 134 16.03 11.58 9.78
CA VAL A 134 16.57 12.45 8.73
C VAL A 134 16.36 13.88 9.18
N GLY A 135 17.42 14.52 9.66
CA GLY A 135 17.32 15.80 10.35
C GLY A 135 16.57 15.67 11.68
N ALA A 136 15.48 16.40 11.83
CA ALA A 136 14.68 16.41 13.07
C ALA A 136 13.58 15.33 13.12
N LYS A 137 13.20 14.76 12.00
CA LYS A 137 12.04 13.85 11.87
C LYS A 137 12.45 12.48 11.34
N ALA A 138 11.78 11.42 11.79
CA ALA A 138 11.85 10.13 11.13
C ALA A 138 10.63 9.97 10.19
N VAL A 139 10.72 9.04 9.23
CA VAL A 139 9.59 8.73 8.33
C VAL A 139 8.38 8.28 9.15
N ALA A 140 8.59 7.47 10.17
CA ALA A 140 7.54 6.98 11.06
C ALA A 140 6.78 8.08 11.82
N ASP A 141 7.40 9.27 11.98
CA ASP A 141 6.86 10.40 12.74
C ASP A 141 6.27 11.50 11.84
N LEU A 142 6.31 11.34 10.50
CA LEU A 142 5.85 12.36 9.56
C LEU A 142 4.35 12.61 9.62
N VAL A 143 3.58 11.54 9.72
CA VAL A 143 2.12 11.59 9.74
C VAL A 143 1.62 10.79 10.94
N PRO A 144 0.72 11.37 11.76
CA PRO A 144 0.10 10.63 12.87
C PRO A 144 -0.58 9.34 12.37
N GLY A 145 -0.29 8.20 13.01
CA GLY A 145 -0.83 6.91 12.62
C GLY A 145 -0.08 6.19 11.51
N PHE A 146 1.05 6.72 11.02
CA PHE A 146 1.84 6.09 9.97
C PHE A 146 2.19 4.63 10.30
N THR A 147 2.78 4.39 11.46
CA THR A 147 3.17 3.06 11.92
C THR A 147 1.98 2.10 12.02
N ALA A 148 0.84 2.59 12.54
CA ALA A 148 -0.39 1.80 12.66
C ALA A 148 -0.95 1.41 11.29
N ALA A 149 -0.96 2.33 10.32
CA ALA A 149 -1.41 2.08 8.96
C ALA A 149 -0.55 1.04 8.24
N VAL A 150 0.78 1.17 8.32
CA VAL A 150 1.71 0.20 7.73
C VAL A 150 1.56 -1.19 8.37
N ARG A 151 1.45 -1.27 9.70
CA ARG A 151 1.17 -2.54 10.39
C ARG A 151 -0.14 -3.17 9.93
N ARG A 152 -1.18 -2.37 9.74
CA ARG A 152 -2.46 -2.86 9.22
C ARG A 152 -2.29 -3.48 7.84
N TYR A 153 -1.61 -2.79 6.92
CA TYR A 153 -1.29 -3.31 5.60
C TYR A 153 -0.51 -4.62 5.66
N LEU A 154 0.51 -4.71 6.52
CA LEU A 154 1.31 -5.93 6.68
C LEU A 154 0.51 -7.10 7.28
N LEU A 155 -0.41 -6.83 8.21
CA LEU A 155 -1.33 -7.85 8.70
C LEU A 155 -2.31 -8.33 7.62
N ASP A 156 -2.83 -7.40 6.80
CA ASP A 156 -3.68 -7.76 5.66
C ASP A 156 -2.92 -8.66 4.68
N LEU A 157 -1.65 -8.31 4.39
CA LEU A 157 -0.76 -9.10 3.53
C LEU A 157 -0.52 -10.52 4.10
N LEU A 158 -0.16 -10.62 5.38
CA LEU A 158 0.03 -11.91 6.04
C LEU A 158 -1.26 -12.75 6.06
N SER A 159 -2.41 -12.10 6.29
CA SER A 159 -3.70 -12.79 6.32
C SER A 159 -4.09 -13.42 4.97
N GLN A 160 -3.65 -12.82 3.86
CA GLN A 160 -3.90 -13.36 2.52
C GLN A 160 -2.94 -14.51 2.17
N THR A 161 -1.77 -14.54 2.80
CA THR A 161 -0.71 -15.50 2.46
C THR A 161 -0.72 -16.73 3.36
N PHE A 162 -1.00 -16.54 4.65
CA PHE A 162 -0.84 -17.56 5.67
C PHE A 162 -2.14 -17.81 6.46
N GLU A 163 -2.40 -19.07 6.80
CA GLU A 163 -3.40 -19.45 7.80
C GLU A 163 -2.81 -19.32 9.22
N ARG A 164 -1.54 -19.69 9.38
CA ARG A 164 -0.80 -19.63 10.64
C ARG A 164 0.58 -19.06 10.41
N VAL A 165 1.03 -18.23 11.33
CA VAL A 165 2.34 -17.56 11.28
C VAL A 165 3.05 -17.73 12.62
N PRO A 166 4.33 -18.14 12.64
CA PRO A 166 5.15 -18.12 13.85
C PRO A 166 5.22 -16.71 14.44
N LEU A 167 5.23 -16.61 15.78
CA LEU A 167 5.29 -15.30 16.44
C LEU A 167 6.58 -14.55 16.14
N ASP A 168 7.70 -15.26 15.92
CA ASP A 168 8.99 -14.66 15.54
C ASP A 168 8.91 -13.95 14.16
N LEU A 169 8.17 -14.54 13.21
CA LEU A 169 7.94 -13.88 11.92
C LEU A 169 6.95 -12.71 12.06
N LEU A 170 5.96 -12.83 12.93
CA LEU A 170 4.99 -11.78 13.18
C LEU A 170 5.66 -10.55 13.82
N ASP A 171 6.58 -10.74 14.77
CA ASP A 171 7.29 -9.64 15.42
C ASP A 171 8.23 -8.93 14.45
N GLU A 172 8.95 -9.67 13.62
CA GLU A 172 9.82 -9.11 12.58
C GLU A 172 9.03 -8.30 11.55
N VAL A 173 7.95 -8.88 10.98
CA VAL A 173 7.13 -8.23 9.95
C VAL A 173 6.46 -6.95 10.47
N LEU A 174 5.94 -6.97 11.70
CA LEU A 174 5.25 -5.81 12.29
C LEU A 174 6.20 -4.82 12.98
N GLY A 175 7.47 -5.17 13.14
CA GLY A 175 8.46 -4.36 13.84
C GLY A 175 8.05 -4.09 15.30
N ILE A 176 7.59 -5.12 15.99
CA ILE A 176 7.19 -5.12 17.41
C ILE A 176 8.09 -6.05 18.19
N ASP A 177 7.97 -6.06 19.50
CA ASP A 177 8.67 -7.05 20.35
C ASP A 177 7.86 -8.35 20.51
N ALA A 178 8.52 -9.43 20.89
CA ALA A 178 7.91 -10.74 21.05
C ALA A 178 6.74 -10.74 22.06
N ALA A 179 6.80 -9.90 23.10
CA ALA A 179 5.73 -9.78 24.09
C ALA A 179 4.49 -9.12 23.48
N ALA A 180 4.67 -8.11 22.62
CA ALA A 180 3.58 -7.47 21.89
C ALA A 180 2.98 -8.40 20.83
N ALA A 181 3.80 -9.20 20.12
CA ALA A 181 3.34 -10.20 19.17
C ALA A 181 2.47 -11.28 19.87
N ALA A 182 2.93 -11.79 21.00
CA ALA A 182 2.16 -12.72 21.81
C ALA A 182 0.87 -12.11 22.37
N GLY A 183 0.91 -10.83 22.74
CA GLY A 183 -0.28 -10.07 23.17
C GLY A 183 -1.30 -9.91 22.04
N LEU A 184 -0.84 -9.60 20.83
CA LEU A 184 -1.66 -9.46 19.63
C LEU A 184 -2.36 -10.78 19.25
N ALA A 185 -1.64 -11.92 19.35
CA ALA A 185 -2.20 -13.23 19.06
C ALA A 185 -3.26 -13.65 20.09
N LYS A 186 -3.10 -13.28 21.37
CA LYS A 186 -4.08 -13.59 22.44
C LYS A 186 -5.30 -12.69 22.38
N SER A 187 -5.12 -11.42 22.07
CA SER A 187 -6.17 -10.40 22.08
C SER A 187 -6.07 -9.58 20.79
N PRO A 188 -6.55 -10.13 19.66
CA PRO A 188 -6.44 -9.47 18.38
C PRO A 188 -7.27 -8.18 18.32
N PRO A 189 -6.83 -7.19 17.52
CA PRO A 189 -7.54 -5.96 17.33
C PRO A 189 -8.88 -6.18 16.61
N PRO A 190 -9.85 -5.28 16.77
CA PRO A 190 -11.10 -5.35 16.03
C PRO A 190 -10.83 -5.26 14.53
N GLY A 191 -11.55 -6.09 13.74
CA GLY A 191 -11.39 -6.16 12.29
C GLY A 191 -11.22 -7.57 11.73
N GLY A 192 -11.19 -8.61 12.61
CA GLY A 192 -11.39 -10.00 12.22
C GLY A 192 -10.26 -10.65 11.40
N LEU A 193 -9.08 -10.04 11.26
CA LEU A 193 -7.97 -10.63 10.53
C LEU A 193 -7.31 -11.76 11.32
N LEU A 194 -7.03 -11.52 12.58
CA LEU A 194 -6.47 -12.50 13.51
C LEU A 194 -7.58 -13.15 14.34
N LEU A 195 -7.44 -14.43 14.60
CA LEU A 195 -8.26 -15.17 15.57
C LEU A 195 -7.52 -15.23 16.91
N PRO A 196 -8.24 -15.17 18.05
CA PRO A 196 -7.63 -15.42 19.35
C PRO A 196 -6.96 -16.79 19.35
N SER A 197 -5.67 -16.83 19.59
CA SER A 197 -4.90 -18.07 19.62
C SER A 197 -4.48 -18.41 21.06
N THR A 198 -4.67 -19.67 21.43
CA THR A 198 -4.09 -20.26 22.66
C THR A 198 -2.73 -20.89 22.40
N ASP A 199 -2.32 -20.97 21.14
CA ASP A 199 -1.01 -21.48 20.74
C ASP A 199 0.06 -20.44 21.13
N ALA A 200 1.04 -20.89 21.92
CA ALA A 200 2.12 -20.04 22.41
C ALA A 200 3.17 -19.72 21.34
N ALA A 201 3.16 -20.44 20.22
CA ALA A 201 4.17 -20.33 19.17
C ALA A 201 3.67 -19.67 17.90
N ASN A 202 2.34 -19.66 17.65
CA ASN A 202 1.77 -19.21 16.38
C ASN A 202 0.57 -18.27 16.57
N ALA A 203 0.47 -17.28 15.67
CA ALA A 203 -0.74 -16.51 15.42
C ALA A 203 -1.56 -17.16 14.31
N THR A 204 -2.90 -17.14 14.42
CA THR A 204 -3.82 -17.75 13.45
C THR A 204 -4.66 -16.65 12.81
N PHE A 205 -4.74 -16.67 11.49
CA PHE A 205 -5.58 -15.75 10.73
C PHE A 205 -6.97 -16.34 10.44
N ALA A 206 -7.95 -15.48 10.30
CA ALA A 206 -9.28 -15.88 9.88
C ALA A 206 -9.25 -16.51 8.47
N PRO A 207 -9.98 -17.62 8.24
CA PRO A 207 -10.06 -18.24 6.92
C PRO A 207 -10.60 -17.26 5.87
N ASN A 208 -9.93 -17.18 4.73
CA ASN A 208 -10.36 -16.38 3.59
C ASN A 208 -10.09 -17.13 2.27
N ALA A 209 -10.49 -16.55 1.14
CA ALA A 209 -10.36 -17.19 -0.17
C ALA A 209 -8.90 -17.43 -0.61
N HIS A 210 -7.93 -16.72 0.00
CA HIS A 210 -6.53 -16.73 -0.42
C HIS A 210 -5.65 -17.60 0.49
N ASN A 211 -5.97 -17.71 1.78
CA ASN A 211 -5.18 -18.44 2.77
C ASN A 211 -5.62 -19.89 3.00
N GLN A 212 -6.61 -20.38 2.27
CA GLN A 212 -7.09 -21.77 2.34
C GLN A 212 -6.49 -22.59 1.19
N LYS A 213 -6.22 -23.88 1.47
CA LYS A 213 -5.83 -24.83 0.41
C LYS A 213 -6.89 -24.81 -0.69
N ARG A 214 -6.49 -24.50 -1.92
CA ARG A 214 -7.34 -24.76 -3.06
C ARG A 214 -7.73 -26.24 -3.05
N LYS A 215 -9.03 -26.54 -3.06
CA LYS A 215 -9.48 -27.89 -3.41
C LYS A 215 -8.90 -28.19 -4.78
N GLU A 216 -8.02 -29.20 -4.86
CA GLU A 216 -7.63 -29.73 -6.15
C GLU A 216 -8.92 -30.20 -6.85
N THR A 217 -9.48 -29.35 -7.70
CA THR A 217 -10.30 -29.85 -8.78
C THR A 217 -9.33 -30.70 -9.58
N SER A 218 -9.45 -32.05 -9.49
CA SER A 218 -8.74 -32.95 -10.35
C SER A 218 -8.95 -32.38 -11.75
N ALA A 219 -7.88 -31.90 -12.38
CA ALA A 219 -7.92 -31.51 -13.76
C ALA A 219 -8.49 -32.75 -14.46
N LYS A 220 -9.71 -32.67 -15.02
CA LYS A 220 -10.20 -33.70 -15.93
C LYS A 220 -9.08 -33.81 -16.94
N GLY A 221 -8.33 -34.93 -16.90
CA GLY A 221 -7.18 -35.11 -17.75
C GLY A 221 -7.64 -34.73 -19.15
N ILE A 222 -6.88 -33.90 -19.83
CA ILE A 222 -7.17 -33.59 -21.25
C ILE A 222 -7.21 -34.92 -21.93
N GLN A 223 -8.37 -35.33 -22.42
CA GLN A 223 -8.53 -36.63 -23.10
C GLN A 223 -7.71 -36.54 -24.36
N LEU A 224 -6.91 -37.54 -24.60
CA LEU A 224 -6.02 -37.60 -25.77
C LEU A 224 -6.79 -37.36 -27.09
N ASP A 225 -8.03 -37.87 -27.15
CA ASP A 225 -8.92 -37.67 -28.28
C ASP A 225 -9.30 -36.19 -28.52
N ALA A 226 -9.44 -35.40 -27.46
CA ALA A 226 -9.68 -33.97 -27.58
C ALA A 226 -8.43 -33.22 -28.06
N LEU A 227 -7.24 -33.69 -27.73
CA LEU A 227 -5.99 -33.14 -28.29
C LEU A 227 -5.83 -33.55 -29.74
N LEU A 228 -6.10 -34.82 -30.11
CA LEU A 228 -5.99 -35.27 -31.46
C LEU A 228 -6.96 -34.57 -32.39
N SER A 229 -8.17 -34.25 -31.94
CA SER A 229 -9.14 -33.47 -32.73
C SER A 229 -8.70 -32.03 -33.02
N CYS A 230 -7.81 -31.45 -32.19
CA CYS A 230 -7.23 -30.13 -32.47
C CYS A 230 -6.11 -30.16 -33.52
N PHE A 231 -5.56 -31.33 -33.79
CA PHE A 231 -4.49 -31.54 -34.77
C PHE A 231 -4.95 -32.34 -36.01
N ALA A 232 -6.22 -32.71 -36.07
CA ALA A 232 -6.79 -33.27 -37.30
C ALA A 232 -6.79 -32.17 -38.37
N GLU A 233 -6.14 -32.37 -39.46
CA GLU A 233 -6.18 -31.45 -40.59
C GLU A 233 -7.61 -31.27 -41.05
N PRO A 234 -8.05 -30.05 -41.43
CA PRO A 234 -9.34 -29.84 -42.01
C PRO A 234 -9.43 -30.67 -43.30
N ASP A 235 -10.49 -31.46 -43.43
CA ASP A 235 -10.75 -32.28 -44.63
C ASP A 235 -10.58 -31.41 -45.90
N GLU A 236 -9.73 -31.89 -46.83
CA GLU A 236 -9.42 -31.23 -48.12
C GLU A 236 -10.60 -31.27 -49.12
N ASP A 237 -11.85 -31.27 -48.68
CA ASP A 237 -13.05 -31.36 -49.51
C ASP A 237 -13.70 -30.00 -49.86
N ILE A 238 -12.92 -28.90 -49.90
CA ILE A 238 -13.47 -27.60 -50.33
C ILE A 238 -13.04 -27.20 -51.76
N PHE A 239 -12.32 -28.05 -52.52
CA PHE A 239 -12.00 -27.78 -53.91
C PHE A 239 -12.33 -28.97 -54.84
N SER A 240 -13.60 -29.36 -54.86
CA SER A 240 -14.19 -30.09 -55.96
C SER A 240 -15.57 -29.52 -56.20
N ASP A 241 -15.60 -28.50 -57.08
CA ASP A 241 -16.60 -28.41 -58.16
C ASP A 241 -16.43 -27.07 -58.89
N GLU A 242 -16.03 -27.22 -60.20
CA GLU A 242 -16.19 -26.40 -61.40
C GLU A 242 -15.81 -24.92 -61.37
#